data_c3eccfe824aea9f8a386fdbc78ca759b
#
_entry.id   c3eccfe824aea9f8a386fdbc78ca759b
#
_cell.length_a   1.000
_cell.length_b   1.000
_cell.length_c   1.000
_cell.angle_alpha   90.00
_cell.angle_beta   90.00
_cell.angle_gamma   90.00
#
_symmetry.space_group_name_H-M   'P 1'
#
loop_
_entity.id
_entity.type
_entity.pdbx_description
1 polymer ?
#
loop_
_entity_poly.entity_id
_entity_poly.type
_entity_poly.pdbx_seq_one_letter_code
_entity_poly.pdbx_strand_id
1 'polypeptide(L)'
;YFEKIDLFQFIPIFKNFNIYFFDELTTRVGSLNQMVGYIHAFRIKFLESNAYSPNFDSFKPRFLNLLKAIFNEHLPNDALNGLISCTELNWKNIFVLQAYRNYLIQLRPNYTKEKIDTTILKHRFPIEHLISYFHEKFSYSGSSLPSKKQLDLCQKIERQFFEALSTVTDID
;
A
#
# COMPACT_ATOMS: atom_id res chain seq x y z
N TYR A 1 -10.69 11.70 17.26
CA TYR A 1 -12.05 11.20 16.99
C TYR A 1 -12.96 11.60 18.14
N PHE A 2 -14.21 11.97 17.83
CA PHE A 2 -15.21 12.32 18.85
C PHE A 2 -15.79 11.06 19.52
N GLU A 3 -15.74 9.91 18.84
CA GLU A 3 -16.13 8.62 19.39
C GLU A 3 -14.88 7.77 19.67
N LYS A 4 -14.96 6.93 20.70
CA LYS A 4 -13.91 5.97 20.99
C LYS A 4 -13.91 4.90 19.88
N ILE A 5 -12.80 4.80 19.16
CA ILE A 5 -12.59 3.71 18.22
C ILE A 5 -12.03 2.51 19.00
N ASP A 6 -12.70 1.38 18.91
CA ASP A 6 -12.26 0.19 19.62
C ASP A 6 -11.03 -0.45 18.98
N LEU A 7 -10.15 -1.02 19.80
CA LEU A 7 -8.91 -1.64 19.37
C LEU A 7 -9.11 -2.71 18.27
N PHE A 8 -10.21 -3.48 18.34
CA PHE A 8 -10.50 -4.51 17.35
C PHE A 8 -10.68 -3.96 15.93
N GLN A 9 -11.00 -2.69 15.76
CA GLN A 9 -11.09 -2.03 14.45
C GLN A 9 -9.70 -1.71 13.86
N PHE A 10 -8.72 -1.44 14.73
CA PHE A 10 -7.34 -1.16 14.33
C PHE A 10 -6.54 -2.43 14.00
N ILE A 11 -6.74 -3.51 14.76
CA ILE A 11 -5.95 -4.75 14.63
C ILE A 11 -5.92 -5.28 13.18
N PRO A 12 -7.06 -5.41 12.46
CA PRO A 12 -7.05 -5.90 11.08
C PRO A 12 -6.31 -4.98 10.12
N ILE A 13 -6.39 -3.64 10.34
CA ILE A 13 -5.71 -2.65 9.51
C ILE A 13 -4.19 -2.78 9.66
N PHE A 14 -3.70 -2.80 10.89
CA PHE A 14 -2.27 -2.87 11.17
C PHE A 14 -1.67 -4.24 10.81
N LYS A 15 -2.43 -5.33 10.95
CA LYS A 15 -2.04 -6.65 10.46
C LYS A 15 -1.73 -6.61 8.96
N ASN A 16 -2.57 -5.93 8.17
CA ASN A 16 -2.38 -5.76 6.74
C ASN A 16 -1.17 -4.88 6.39
N PHE A 17 -0.66 -4.08 7.31
CA PHE A 17 0.55 -3.28 7.13
C PHE A 17 1.84 -4.01 7.53
N ASN A 18 1.75 -5.29 7.94
CA ASN A 18 2.86 -6.02 8.56
C ASN A 18 3.41 -5.31 9.81
N ILE A 19 2.52 -4.71 10.60
CA ILE A 19 2.84 -4.01 11.84
C ILE A 19 2.23 -4.78 13.01
N TYR A 20 3.07 -5.10 14.01
CA TYR A 20 2.60 -5.65 15.28
C TYR A 20 2.40 -4.56 16.31
N PHE A 21 1.36 -4.71 17.10
CA PHE A 21 1.16 -3.97 18.33
C PHE A 21 1.74 -4.70 19.52
N PHE A 22 2.36 -3.94 20.40
CA PHE A 22 2.73 -4.43 21.71
C PHE A 22 1.87 -3.86 22.82
N ASP A 23 1.41 -2.63 22.63
CA ASP A 23 0.76 -1.87 23.70
C ASP A 23 -0.11 -0.76 23.12
N GLU A 24 -1.20 -0.45 23.84
CA GLU A 24 -2.09 0.66 23.53
C GLU A 24 -2.36 1.46 24.82
N LEU A 25 -2.20 2.77 24.73
CA LEU A 25 -2.67 3.70 25.74
C LEU A 25 -3.74 4.60 25.14
N THR A 26 -4.97 4.47 25.66
CA THR A 26 -6.07 5.36 25.28
C THR A 26 -6.27 6.43 26.35
N THR A 27 -6.18 7.68 25.97
CA THR A 27 -6.42 8.84 26.84
C THR A 27 -7.63 9.60 26.37
N ARG A 28 -8.57 9.84 27.30
CA ARG A 28 -9.70 10.73 27.07
C ARG A 28 -9.27 12.17 27.26
N VAL A 29 -9.55 13.01 26.28
CA VAL A 29 -9.26 14.44 26.31
C VAL A 29 -10.56 15.21 26.32
N GLY A 30 -10.71 16.13 27.29
CA GLY A 30 -11.93 16.94 27.38
C GLY A 30 -11.83 17.97 28.49
N SER A 31 -12.75 18.93 28.51
CA SER A 31 -12.99 19.85 29.60
C SER A 31 -14.03 19.24 30.58
N LEU A 32 -14.12 19.80 31.80
CA LEU A 32 -15.00 19.30 32.89
C LEU A 32 -16.47 19.04 32.47
N ASN A 33 -16.95 19.67 31.40
CA ASN A 33 -18.35 19.55 30.93
C ASN A 33 -18.45 19.14 29.42
N GLN A 34 -17.34 18.92 28.69
CA GLN A 34 -17.39 18.55 27.30
C GLN A 34 -16.28 17.55 26.98
N MET A 35 -16.65 16.40 26.40
CA MET A 35 -15.68 15.48 25.80
C MET A 35 -15.23 16.04 24.47
N VAL A 36 -13.91 16.19 24.29
CA VAL A 36 -13.31 16.71 23.06
C VAL A 36 -12.83 15.58 22.13
N GLY A 37 -12.47 14.42 22.69
CA GLY A 37 -12.06 13.28 21.90
C GLY A 37 -11.22 12.26 22.66
N TYR A 38 -10.64 11.32 21.89
CA TYR A 38 -9.73 10.29 22.39
C TYR A 38 -8.40 10.37 21.67
N ILE A 39 -7.31 10.18 22.42
CA ILE A 39 -5.95 9.99 21.89
C ILE A 39 -5.58 8.52 22.10
N HIS A 40 -5.27 7.83 21.03
CA HIS A 40 -4.76 6.47 21.05
C HIS A 40 -3.26 6.50 20.75
N ALA A 41 -2.44 6.03 21.67
CA ALA A 41 -1.01 5.87 21.49
C ALA A 41 -0.69 4.38 21.36
N PHE A 42 -0.01 3.99 20.28
CA PHE A 42 0.34 2.61 20.00
C PHE A 42 1.86 2.42 20.02
N ARG A 43 2.33 1.37 20.68
CA ARG A 43 3.69 0.89 20.54
C ARG A 43 3.68 -0.19 19.46
N ILE A 44 4.40 0.05 18.37
CA ILE A 44 4.40 -0.80 17.19
C ILE A 44 5.80 -1.32 16.86
N LYS A 45 5.86 -2.49 16.20
CA LYS A 45 7.06 -3.04 15.58
C LYS A 45 6.72 -3.46 14.15
N PHE A 46 7.59 -3.11 13.21
CA PHE A 46 7.50 -3.67 11.86
C PHE A 46 7.95 -5.13 11.88
N LEU A 47 7.23 -5.99 11.16
CA LEU A 47 7.74 -7.31 10.83
C LEU A 47 9.01 -7.17 10.00
N GLU A 48 10.08 -7.76 10.45
CA GLU A 48 11.31 -7.86 9.69
C GLU A 48 11.10 -8.79 8.50
N SER A 49 10.55 -8.27 7.41
CA SER A 49 10.54 -8.93 6.13
C SER A 49 11.55 -8.24 5.22
N ASN A 50 12.71 -8.89 5.05
CA ASN A 50 13.69 -8.59 4.00
C ASN A 50 14.22 -7.14 3.93
N ALA A 51 15.20 -6.80 4.77
CA ALA A 51 16.20 -5.73 4.58
C ALA A 51 15.73 -4.32 4.14
N TYR A 52 14.42 -4.06 4.08
CA TYR A 52 13.90 -2.74 3.80
C TYR A 52 13.55 -2.05 5.12
N SER A 53 14.33 -1.04 5.46
CA SER A 53 13.98 -0.10 6.53
C SER A 53 13.47 1.18 5.86
N PRO A 54 12.16 1.45 5.89
CA PRO A 54 11.65 2.68 5.29
C PRO A 54 12.26 3.88 6.01
N ASN A 55 12.66 4.90 5.24
CA ASN A 55 12.99 6.19 5.83
C ASN A 55 11.72 6.72 6.52
N PHE A 56 11.80 6.95 7.84
CA PHE A 56 10.66 7.35 8.65
C PHE A 56 10.00 8.64 8.16
N ASP A 57 10.80 9.59 7.68
CA ASP A 57 10.30 10.88 7.20
C ASP A 57 9.47 10.74 5.90
N SER A 58 9.85 9.83 5.00
CA SER A 58 9.06 9.51 3.80
C SER A 58 7.89 8.59 4.10
N PHE A 59 8.06 7.63 5.01
CA PHE A 59 7.03 6.66 5.39
C PHE A 59 5.85 7.30 6.12
N LYS A 60 6.12 8.13 7.13
CA LYS A 60 5.08 8.72 8.00
C LYS A 60 3.95 9.40 7.24
N PRO A 61 4.19 10.34 6.31
CA PRO A 61 3.11 11.00 5.58
C PRO A 61 2.34 10.03 4.67
N ARG A 62 3.00 9.07 4.04
CA ARG A 62 2.35 8.05 3.19
C ARG A 62 1.45 7.14 4.02
N PHE A 63 1.94 6.68 5.16
CA PHE A 63 1.21 5.84 6.11
C PHE A 63 -0.03 6.56 6.67
N LEU A 64 0.10 7.81 7.11
CA LEU A 64 -1.03 8.60 7.61
C LEU A 64 -2.10 8.85 6.54
N ASN A 65 -1.68 9.10 5.29
CA ASN A 65 -2.62 9.28 4.17
C ASN A 65 -3.33 7.97 3.82
N LEU A 66 -2.64 6.83 3.90
CA LEU A 66 -3.23 5.51 3.71
C LEU A 66 -4.27 5.22 4.81
N LEU A 67 -3.94 5.44 6.08
CA LEU A 67 -4.88 5.29 7.19
C LEU A 67 -6.13 6.14 6.99
N LYS A 68 -5.95 7.43 6.65
CA LYS A 68 -7.08 8.33 6.34
C LYS A 68 -7.94 7.79 5.19
N ALA A 69 -7.32 7.25 4.15
CA ALA A 69 -8.05 6.69 3.00
C ALA A 69 -8.89 5.47 3.41
N ILE A 70 -8.38 4.60 4.31
CA ILE A 70 -9.13 3.45 4.84
C ILE A 70 -10.28 3.91 5.72
N PHE A 71 -10.05 4.82 6.68
CA PHE A 71 -11.10 5.30 7.58
C PHE A 71 -12.19 6.13 6.88
N ASN A 72 -11.86 6.74 5.75
CA ASN A 72 -12.82 7.46 4.91
C ASN A 72 -13.44 6.56 3.81
N GLU A 73 -13.23 5.25 3.87
CA GLU A 73 -13.75 4.28 2.90
C GLU A 73 -13.33 4.52 1.44
N HIS A 74 -12.26 5.31 1.23
CA HIS A 74 -11.68 5.53 -0.10
C HIS A 74 -10.77 4.39 -0.55
N LEU A 75 -10.29 3.58 0.40
CA LEU A 75 -9.44 2.42 0.15
C LEU A 75 -9.91 1.25 1.01
N PRO A 76 -10.15 0.06 0.45
CA PRO A 76 -10.43 -1.13 1.22
C PRO A 76 -9.29 -1.51 2.16
N ASN A 77 -9.62 -2.03 3.35
CA ASN A 77 -8.64 -2.69 4.21
C ASN A 77 -8.27 -4.04 3.60
N ASP A 78 -7.08 -4.15 3.02
CA ASP A 78 -6.66 -5.27 2.18
C ASP A 78 -5.18 -5.63 2.44
N ALA A 79 -4.81 -6.89 2.15
CA ALA A 79 -3.44 -7.37 2.36
C ALA A 79 -2.38 -6.56 1.58
N LEU A 80 -2.71 -6.07 0.37
CA LEU A 80 -1.80 -5.25 -0.44
C LEU A 80 -1.49 -3.89 0.19
N ASN A 81 -2.23 -3.46 1.22
CA ASN A 81 -1.88 -2.27 1.99
C ASN A 81 -0.52 -2.41 2.68
N GLY A 82 -0.03 -3.65 2.86
CA GLY A 82 1.31 -3.95 3.35
C GLY A 82 2.45 -3.39 2.48
N LEU A 83 2.20 -3.11 1.21
CA LEU A 83 3.19 -2.47 0.32
C LEU A 83 3.65 -1.11 0.84
N ILE A 84 2.85 -0.41 1.64
CA ILE A 84 3.23 0.88 2.24
C ILE A 84 4.48 0.78 3.11
N SER A 85 4.69 -0.36 3.77
CA SER A 85 5.81 -0.58 4.70
C SER A 85 7.08 -1.09 4.02
N CYS A 86 6.99 -1.60 2.78
CA CYS A 86 8.12 -2.21 2.08
C CYS A 86 8.44 -1.59 0.71
N THR A 87 7.73 -0.53 0.31
CA THR A 87 7.93 0.23 -0.93
C THR A 87 7.78 1.73 -0.70
N GLU A 88 8.10 2.54 -1.72
CA GLU A 88 7.80 3.98 -1.71
C GLU A 88 6.41 4.32 -2.30
N LEU A 89 5.57 3.31 -2.55
CA LEU A 89 4.22 3.52 -3.09
C LEU A 89 3.33 4.27 -2.10
N ASN A 90 2.43 5.08 -2.64
CA ASN A 90 1.37 5.73 -1.87
C ASN A 90 0.04 4.95 -1.98
N TRP A 91 -0.99 5.35 -1.23
CA TRP A 91 -2.27 4.65 -1.20
C TRP A 91 -2.99 4.60 -2.56
N LYS A 92 -2.81 5.61 -3.43
CA LYS A 92 -3.41 5.60 -4.77
C LYS A 92 -2.76 4.55 -5.67
N ASN A 93 -1.45 4.38 -5.55
CA ASN A 93 -0.70 3.32 -6.24
C ASN A 93 -1.17 1.94 -5.79
N ILE A 94 -1.34 1.76 -4.47
CA ILE A 94 -1.84 0.52 -3.89
C ILE A 94 -3.28 0.23 -4.38
N PHE A 95 -4.13 1.26 -4.46
CA PHE A 95 -5.48 1.11 -4.99
C PHE A 95 -5.49 0.65 -6.46
N VAL A 96 -4.59 1.17 -7.29
CA VAL A 96 -4.40 0.70 -8.68
C VAL A 96 -4.01 -0.78 -8.70
N LEU A 97 -3.08 -1.22 -7.85
CA LEU A 97 -2.68 -2.63 -7.75
C LEU A 97 -3.83 -3.52 -7.27
N GLN A 98 -4.62 -3.08 -6.30
CA GLN A 98 -5.83 -3.80 -5.88
C GLN A 98 -6.82 -3.97 -7.03
N ALA A 99 -7.00 -2.93 -7.87
CA ALA A 99 -7.87 -3.00 -9.04
C ALA A 99 -7.33 -4.02 -10.07
N TYR A 100 -6.04 -4.00 -10.38
CA TYR A 100 -5.42 -4.98 -11.29
C TYR A 100 -5.51 -6.40 -10.75
N ARG A 101 -5.22 -6.62 -9.46
CA ARG A 101 -5.37 -7.93 -8.82
C ARG A 101 -6.82 -8.41 -8.89
N ASN A 102 -7.80 -7.55 -8.59
CA ASN A 102 -9.21 -7.90 -8.65
C ASN A 102 -9.63 -8.25 -10.08
N TYR A 103 -9.14 -7.53 -11.08
CA TYR A 103 -9.36 -7.87 -12.48
C TYR A 103 -8.74 -9.23 -12.84
N LEU A 104 -7.51 -9.50 -12.41
CA LEU A 104 -6.88 -10.82 -12.60
C LEU A 104 -7.73 -11.95 -12.01
N ILE A 105 -8.27 -11.76 -10.80
CA ILE A 105 -9.15 -12.77 -10.16
C ILE A 105 -10.42 -13.00 -10.99
N GLN A 106 -11.00 -11.98 -11.61
CA GLN A 106 -12.17 -12.13 -12.49
C GLN A 106 -11.86 -12.97 -13.74
N LEU A 107 -10.63 -12.99 -14.20
CA LEU A 107 -10.17 -13.86 -15.28
C LEU A 107 -10.03 -15.33 -14.86
N ARG A 108 -10.37 -15.68 -13.61
CA ARG A 108 -10.34 -17.02 -13.03
C ARG A 108 -8.98 -17.72 -13.18
N PRO A 109 -7.89 -17.14 -12.66
CA PRO A 109 -6.60 -17.81 -12.66
C PRO A 109 -6.67 -19.06 -11.74
N ASN A 110 -5.74 -19.99 -11.93
CA ASN A 110 -5.62 -21.18 -11.08
C ASN A 110 -5.04 -20.89 -9.68
N TYR A 111 -4.92 -19.60 -9.30
CA TYR A 111 -4.33 -19.15 -8.04
C TYR A 111 -5.37 -18.49 -7.16
N THR A 112 -5.24 -18.70 -5.83
CA THR A 112 -6.08 -18.03 -4.85
C THR A 112 -5.69 -16.56 -4.68
N LYS A 113 -6.61 -15.76 -4.17
CA LYS A 113 -6.33 -14.34 -3.84
C LYS A 113 -5.12 -14.20 -2.93
N GLU A 114 -5.03 -15.06 -1.89
CA GLU A 114 -3.94 -15.05 -0.91
C GLU A 114 -2.59 -15.36 -1.56
N LYS A 115 -2.53 -16.31 -2.50
CA LYS A 115 -1.29 -16.62 -3.22
C LYS A 115 -0.85 -15.44 -4.08
N ILE A 116 -1.79 -14.77 -4.79
CA ILE A 116 -1.52 -13.58 -5.59
C ILE A 116 -1.01 -12.45 -4.69
N ASP A 117 -1.71 -12.15 -3.59
CA ASP A 117 -1.34 -11.08 -2.66
C ASP A 117 0.05 -11.32 -2.06
N THR A 118 0.34 -12.54 -1.62
CA THR A 118 1.64 -12.92 -1.06
C THR A 118 2.76 -12.76 -2.09
N THR A 119 2.52 -13.17 -3.33
CA THR A 119 3.49 -13.03 -4.43
C THR A 119 3.80 -11.56 -4.71
N ILE A 120 2.77 -10.71 -4.78
CA ILE A 120 2.93 -9.26 -4.99
C ILE A 120 3.75 -8.63 -3.86
N LEU A 121 3.44 -8.96 -2.59
CA LEU A 121 4.15 -8.44 -1.42
C LEU A 121 5.63 -8.91 -1.37
N LYS A 122 5.90 -10.13 -1.81
CA LYS A 122 7.25 -10.71 -1.84
C LYS A 122 8.12 -10.05 -2.92
N HIS A 123 7.55 -9.75 -4.08
CA HIS A 123 8.28 -9.26 -5.26
C HIS A 123 8.06 -7.77 -5.52
N ARG A 124 8.38 -6.95 -4.52
CA ARG A 124 8.13 -5.49 -4.53
C ARG A 124 8.78 -4.73 -5.70
N PHE A 125 10.01 -5.11 -6.12
CA PHE A 125 10.73 -4.39 -7.18
C PHE A 125 10.00 -4.42 -8.54
N PRO A 126 9.57 -5.58 -9.07
CA PRO A 126 8.71 -5.59 -10.25
C PRO A 126 7.44 -4.76 -10.08
N ILE A 127 6.85 -4.75 -8.89
CA ILE A 127 5.62 -4.01 -8.60
C ILE A 127 5.84 -2.49 -8.67
N GLU A 128 6.96 -1.98 -8.15
CA GLU A 128 7.32 -0.56 -8.27
C GLU A 128 7.52 -0.14 -9.74
N HIS A 129 8.17 -0.98 -10.55
CA HIS A 129 8.31 -0.74 -11.99
C HIS A 129 6.98 -0.79 -12.73
N LEU A 130 6.09 -1.73 -12.37
CA LEU A 130 4.75 -1.81 -12.95
C LEU A 130 3.94 -0.53 -12.71
N ILE A 131 3.99 -0.01 -11.48
CA ILE A 131 3.30 1.25 -11.15
C ILE A 131 3.94 2.44 -11.85
N SER A 132 5.26 2.49 -11.95
CA SER A 132 5.96 3.53 -12.70
C SER A 132 5.57 3.50 -14.18
N TYR A 133 5.48 2.33 -14.78
CA TYR A 133 4.98 2.14 -16.14
C TYR A 133 3.53 2.61 -16.30
N PHE A 134 2.67 2.26 -15.35
CA PHE A 134 1.27 2.71 -15.36
C PHE A 134 1.17 4.23 -15.36
N HIS A 135 1.89 4.90 -14.47
CA HIS A 135 1.87 6.35 -14.40
C HIS A 135 2.37 7.00 -15.69
N GLU A 136 3.49 6.51 -16.23
CA GLU A 136 4.05 7.07 -17.47
C GLU A 136 3.10 6.86 -18.64
N LYS A 137 2.50 5.68 -18.74
CA LYS A 137 1.59 5.33 -19.84
C LYS A 137 0.27 6.09 -19.78
N PHE A 138 -0.26 6.37 -18.59
CA PHE A 138 -1.56 6.98 -18.39
C PHE A 138 -1.53 8.42 -17.86
N SER A 139 -0.34 9.05 -17.80
CA SER A 139 -0.18 10.45 -17.38
C SER A 139 -0.71 11.47 -18.39
N TYR A 140 -1.33 11.00 -19.48
CA TYR A 140 -1.91 11.87 -20.51
C TYR A 140 -3.12 12.63 -20.01
N SER A 141 -2.97 13.92 -19.83
CA SER A 141 -4.07 14.85 -19.70
C SER A 141 -4.20 15.64 -21.01
N GLY A 142 -4.99 15.11 -21.96
CA GLY A 142 -5.33 15.86 -23.17
C GLY A 142 -5.28 15.05 -24.46
N SER A 143 -5.76 15.65 -25.55
CA SER A 143 -5.92 15.09 -26.89
C SER A 143 -4.61 15.00 -27.72
N SER A 144 -3.44 15.13 -27.10
CA SER A 144 -2.16 15.05 -27.80
C SER A 144 -1.56 13.65 -27.73
N LEU A 145 -1.09 13.14 -28.86
CA LEU A 145 -0.34 11.88 -28.94
C LEU A 145 0.92 11.92 -28.05
N PRO A 146 1.36 10.74 -27.49
CA PRO A 146 2.56 10.66 -26.68
C PRO A 146 3.77 11.21 -27.44
N SER A 147 4.57 12.02 -26.75
CA SER A 147 5.85 12.48 -27.32
C SER A 147 6.80 11.30 -27.48
N LYS A 148 7.73 11.40 -28.44
CA LYS A 148 8.77 10.38 -28.62
C LYS A 148 9.52 10.10 -27.32
N LYS A 149 9.84 11.13 -26.55
CA LYS A 149 10.51 11.03 -25.24
C LYS A 149 9.72 10.17 -24.24
N GLN A 150 8.39 10.29 -24.22
CA GLN A 150 7.53 9.48 -23.34
C GLN A 150 7.48 8.02 -23.78
N LEU A 151 7.40 7.77 -25.10
CA LEU A 151 7.47 6.40 -25.62
C LEU A 151 8.79 5.73 -25.27
N ASP A 152 9.91 6.43 -25.43
CA ASP A 152 11.25 5.92 -25.08
C ASP A 152 11.34 5.64 -23.58
N LEU A 153 10.74 6.50 -22.72
CA LEU A 153 10.70 6.29 -21.27
C LEU A 153 9.82 5.09 -20.89
N CYS A 154 8.64 4.95 -21.47
CA CYS A 154 7.79 3.77 -21.26
C CYS A 154 8.54 2.47 -21.64
N GLN A 155 9.20 2.43 -22.78
CA GLN A 155 9.98 1.26 -23.22
C GLN A 155 11.15 0.94 -22.25
N LYS A 156 11.79 1.97 -21.71
CA LYS A 156 12.85 1.79 -20.71
C LYS A 156 12.29 1.18 -19.43
N ILE A 157 11.19 1.70 -18.90
CA ILE A 157 10.56 1.18 -17.68
C ILE A 157 10.04 -0.25 -17.90
N GLU A 158 9.43 -0.51 -19.05
CA GLU A 158 8.98 -1.86 -19.42
C GLU A 158 10.13 -2.88 -19.43
N ARG A 159 11.29 -2.51 -19.97
CA ARG A 159 12.49 -3.36 -19.93
C ARG A 159 12.94 -3.62 -18.50
N GLN A 160 13.02 -2.58 -17.65
CA GLN A 160 13.38 -2.73 -16.25
C GLN A 160 12.38 -3.63 -15.49
N PHE A 161 11.10 -3.56 -15.81
CA PHE A 161 10.08 -4.45 -15.26
C PHE A 161 10.35 -5.91 -15.63
N PHE A 162 10.62 -6.22 -16.91
CA PHE A 162 10.93 -7.59 -17.34
C PHE A 162 12.26 -8.10 -16.79
N GLU A 163 13.27 -7.24 -16.68
CA GLU A 163 14.53 -7.57 -16.01
C GLU A 163 14.29 -7.93 -14.53
N ALA A 164 13.49 -7.14 -13.82
CA ALA A 164 13.12 -7.44 -12.43
C ALA A 164 12.29 -8.73 -12.31
N LEU A 165 11.38 -9.02 -13.26
CA LEU A 165 10.65 -10.28 -13.31
C LEU A 165 11.55 -11.49 -13.54
N SER A 166 12.62 -11.36 -14.32
CA SER A 166 13.54 -12.49 -14.59
C SER A 166 14.26 -12.98 -13.34
N THR A 167 14.33 -12.15 -12.29
CA THR A 167 14.91 -12.54 -10.98
C THR A 167 13.91 -13.27 -10.07
N VAL A 168 12.63 -13.35 -10.47
CA VAL A 168 11.59 -14.07 -9.73
C VAL A 168 11.68 -15.55 -10.10
N THR A 169 12.13 -16.36 -9.15
CA THR A 169 12.35 -17.81 -9.35
C THR A 169 11.22 -18.67 -8.75
N ASP A 170 10.20 -18.05 -8.16
CA ASP A 170 9.07 -18.77 -7.59
C ASP A 170 8.16 -19.28 -8.72
N ILE A 171 8.47 -20.47 -9.21
CA ILE A 171 7.62 -21.26 -10.11
C ILE A 171 6.89 -22.27 -9.23
N ASP A 172 5.82 -21.85 -8.54
CA ASP A 172 4.88 -22.76 -7.87
C ASP A 172 3.43 -22.24 -8.02
#